data_7f18c3ef34e197325a6d5db330a04ef6
#
_entry.id   7f18c3ef34e197325a6d5db330a04ef6
#
_cell.length_a   1.000
_cell.length_b   1.000
_cell.length_c   1.000
_cell.angle_alpha   90.00
_cell.angle_beta   90.00
_cell.angle_gamma   90.00
#
_symmetry.space_group_name_H-M   'P 1'
#
loop_
_entity.id
_entity.type
_entity.pdbx_description
1 polymer ?
#
loop_
_entity_poly.entity_id
_entity_poly.type
_entity_poly.pdbx_seq_one_letter_code
_entity_poly.pdbx_strand_id
1 'polypeptide(L)'
;MVIDTQPQQSFLSSFDIQGGWPDGVLTIYNPLGMQMAKVEWSPQAARLLQGSQIREFENLEKLIYQTTGTRLPAAALVDWLSGKPTPAEGWNVDVSEWHLRRLVLERVQPAPRTVLRIAFES
;
A
#
# COMPACT_ATOMS: atom_id res chain seq x y z
N MET A 1 -4.38 -10.00 1.11
CA MET A 1 -3.15 -9.28 1.48
C MET A 1 -2.93 -9.37 2.98
N VAL A 2 -1.74 -9.68 3.41
CA VAL A 2 -1.37 -9.64 4.82
C VAL A 2 -0.30 -8.56 4.99
N ILE A 3 -0.53 -7.64 5.92
CA ILE A 3 0.43 -6.58 6.24
C ILE A 3 0.86 -6.77 7.69
N ASP A 4 2.17 -6.85 7.90
CA ASP A 4 2.77 -7.10 9.21
C ASP A 4 3.73 -5.96 9.52
N THR A 5 3.50 -5.26 10.61
CA THR A 5 4.27 -4.07 11.01
C THR A 5 4.76 -4.19 12.45
N GLN A 6 5.64 -3.28 12.88
CA GLN A 6 6.08 -3.19 14.26
C GLN A 6 5.65 -1.82 14.84
N PRO A 7 4.72 -1.82 15.84
CA PRO A 7 4.11 -3.01 16.47
C PRO A 7 3.29 -3.81 15.46
N GLN A 8 3.18 -5.10 15.68
CA GLN A 8 2.55 -5.98 14.70
C GLN A 8 1.08 -5.66 14.50
N GLN A 9 0.70 -5.45 13.26
CA GLN A 9 -0.69 -5.38 12.81
C GLN A 9 -0.80 -6.31 11.62
N SER A 10 -1.76 -7.20 11.67
CA SER A 10 -1.91 -8.21 10.62
C SER A 10 -3.27 -8.08 9.96
N PHE A 11 -3.28 -7.95 8.64
CA PHE A 11 -4.51 -7.88 7.85
C PHE A 11 -4.43 -8.93 6.75
N LEU A 12 -5.49 -9.71 6.60
CA LEU A 12 -5.59 -10.67 5.50
C LEU A 12 -6.62 -10.15 4.50
N SER A 13 -6.16 -9.83 3.30
CA SER A 13 -7.03 -9.37 2.23
C SER A 13 -6.35 -9.60 0.88
N SER A 14 -7.09 -9.45 -0.19
CA SER A 14 -6.55 -9.40 -1.53
C SER A 14 -6.71 -8.01 -2.09
N PHE A 15 -5.96 -7.69 -3.15
CA PHE A 15 -6.09 -6.39 -3.78
C PHE A 15 -5.95 -6.51 -5.30
N ASP A 16 -6.50 -5.51 -5.98
CA ASP A 16 -6.36 -5.31 -7.40
C ASP A 16 -5.92 -3.88 -7.65
N ILE A 17 -4.88 -3.69 -8.46
CA ILE A 17 -4.37 -2.38 -8.78
C ILE A 17 -4.51 -2.12 -10.27
N GLN A 18 -5.09 -0.97 -10.64
CA GLN A 18 -5.25 -0.53 -12.01
C GLN A 18 -4.58 0.83 -12.18
N GLY A 19 -3.93 1.03 -13.33
CA GLY A 19 -3.15 2.23 -13.55
C GLY A 19 -1.80 2.11 -12.87
N GLY A 20 -1.33 3.20 -12.30
CA GLY A 20 -0.02 3.25 -11.67
C GLY A 20 0.19 4.60 -11.03
N TRP A 21 1.32 5.22 -11.31
CA TRP A 21 1.61 6.58 -10.89
C TRP A 21 1.78 7.46 -12.13
N PRO A 22 1.19 8.67 -12.18
CA PRO A 22 0.55 9.44 -11.09
C PRO A 22 -0.93 9.14 -10.83
N ASP A 23 -1.62 8.40 -11.69
CA ASP A 23 -3.05 8.13 -11.54
C ASP A 23 -3.29 6.64 -11.41
N GLY A 24 -4.15 6.25 -10.49
CA GLY A 24 -4.50 4.84 -10.36
C GLY A 24 -5.61 4.59 -9.38
N VAL A 25 -5.97 3.30 -9.28
CA VAL A 25 -7.02 2.80 -8.39
C VAL A 25 -6.54 1.50 -7.77
N LEU A 26 -6.67 1.40 -6.46
CA LEU A 26 -6.43 0.18 -5.71
C LEU A 26 -7.75 -0.26 -5.08
N THR A 27 -8.17 -1.49 -5.34
CA THR A 27 -9.35 -2.07 -4.72
C THR A 27 -8.92 -3.15 -3.76
N ILE A 28 -9.45 -3.15 -2.54
CA ILE A 28 -9.11 -4.08 -1.48
C ILE A 28 -10.33 -4.94 -1.19
N TYR A 29 -10.14 -6.26 -1.16
CA TYR A 29 -11.19 -7.25 -0.94
C TYR A 29 -10.95 -8.01 0.35
N ASN A 30 -12.02 -8.41 1.03
CA ASN A 30 -11.89 -9.29 2.18
C ASN A 30 -11.69 -10.75 1.72
N PRO A 31 -11.41 -11.70 2.64
CA PRO A 31 -11.18 -13.09 2.25
C PRO A 31 -12.37 -13.76 1.55
N LEU A 32 -13.57 -13.18 1.70
CA LEU A 32 -14.78 -13.68 1.01
C LEU A 32 -14.95 -13.10 -0.39
N GLY A 33 -14.01 -12.26 -0.84
CA GLY A 33 -14.05 -11.65 -2.16
C GLY A 33 -14.91 -10.40 -2.27
N MET A 34 -15.40 -9.86 -1.15
CA MET A 34 -16.20 -8.64 -1.16
C MET A 34 -15.28 -7.42 -1.05
N GLN A 35 -15.63 -6.37 -1.80
CA GLN A 35 -14.88 -5.12 -1.75
C GLN A 35 -15.00 -4.47 -0.38
N MET A 36 -13.87 -4.25 0.28
CA MET A 36 -13.79 -3.57 1.57
C MET A 36 -13.55 -2.09 1.42
N ALA A 37 -12.65 -1.74 0.50
CA ALA A 37 -12.23 -0.37 0.31
C ALA A 37 -11.71 -0.16 -1.10
N LYS A 38 -11.72 1.09 -1.55
CA LYS A 38 -11.19 1.50 -2.83
C LYS A 38 -10.40 2.78 -2.63
N VAL A 39 -9.19 2.84 -3.15
CA VAL A 39 -8.34 4.02 -3.08
C VAL A 39 -8.13 4.53 -4.50
N GLU A 40 -8.49 5.78 -4.74
CA GLU A 40 -8.28 6.44 -6.02
C GLU A 40 -7.30 7.59 -5.82
N TRP A 41 -6.34 7.74 -6.72
CA TRP A 41 -5.38 8.84 -6.63
C TRP A 41 -5.09 9.48 -7.97
N SER A 42 -4.74 10.76 -7.89
CA SER A 42 -4.24 11.58 -8.98
C SER A 42 -3.15 12.48 -8.41
N PRO A 43 -2.47 13.28 -9.25
CA PRO A 43 -1.43 14.19 -8.73
C PRO A 43 -1.92 15.21 -7.71
N GLN A 44 -3.21 15.55 -7.74
CA GLN A 44 -3.76 16.62 -6.90
C GLN A 44 -4.62 16.12 -5.74
N ALA A 45 -4.97 14.84 -5.71
CA ALA A 45 -5.90 14.35 -4.69
C ALA A 45 -5.86 12.84 -4.55
N ALA A 46 -6.35 12.36 -3.40
CA ALA A 46 -6.59 10.94 -3.19
C ALA A 46 -7.92 10.78 -2.45
N ARG A 47 -8.63 9.70 -2.72
CA ARG A 47 -9.90 9.39 -2.08
C ARG A 47 -9.91 7.96 -1.59
N LEU A 48 -10.45 7.79 -0.38
CA LEU A 48 -10.70 6.48 0.21
C LEU A 48 -12.20 6.27 0.29
N LEU A 49 -12.68 5.22 -0.37
CA LEU A 49 -14.08 4.84 -0.35
C LEU A 49 -14.25 3.57 0.47
N GLN A 50 -15.04 3.65 1.54
CA GLN A 50 -15.33 2.51 2.42
C GLN A 50 -16.85 2.45 2.66
N GLY A 51 -17.52 1.46 2.05
CA GLY A 51 -18.96 1.39 2.12
C GLY A 51 -19.59 2.66 1.52
N SER A 52 -20.39 3.38 2.31
CA SER A 52 -21.01 4.62 1.89
C SER A 52 -20.18 5.86 2.25
N GLN A 53 -19.02 5.67 2.88
CA GLN A 53 -18.17 6.78 3.31
C GLN A 53 -17.11 7.10 2.27
N ILE A 54 -16.90 8.39 2.03
CA ILE A 54 -15.85 8.89 1.13
C ILE A 54 -15.01 9.87 1.94
N ARG A 55 -13.69 9.62 1.99
CA ARG A 55 -12.74 10.52 2.64
C ARG A 55 -11.77 11.06 1.60
N GLU A 56 -11.55 12.35 1.59
CA GLU A 56 -10.67 13.01 0.64
C GLU A 56 -9.40 13.49 1.34
N PHE A 57 -8.28 13.38 0.63
CA PHE A 57 -6.96 13.78 1.11
C PHE A 57 -6.26 14.61 0.04
N GLU A 58 -5.32 15.44 0.46
CA GLU A 58 -4.56 16.29 -0.47
C GLU A 58 -3.72 15.48 -1.45
N ASN A 59 -3.24 14.30 -1.02
CA ASN A 59 -2.44 13.42 -1.85
C ASN A 59 -2.47 12.00 -1.29
N LEU A 60 -1.93 11.06 -2.07
CA LEU A 60 -1.90 9.65 -1.69
C LEU A 60 -1.04 9.39 -0.45
N GLU A 61 0.07 10.11 -0.28
CA GLU A 61 0.93 9.94 0.90
C GLU A 61 0.20 10.27 2.19
N LYS A 62 -0.60 11.34 2.19
CA LYS A 62 -1.41 11.70 3.35
C LYS A 62 -2.48 10.67 3.64
N LEU A 63 -3.13 10.15 2.59
CA LEU A 63 -4.09 9.07 2.73
C LEU A 63 -3.45 7.84 3.39
N ILE A 64 -2.30 7.43 2.90
CA ILE A 64 -1.58 6.27 3.43
C ILE A 64 -1.22 6.49 4.90
N TYR A 65 -0.69 7.66 5.22
CA TYR A 65 -0.31 7.98 6.59
C TYR A 65 -1.49 7.94 7.55
N GLN A 66 -2.63 8.51 7.15
CA GLN A 66 -3.82 8.54 7.99
C GLN A 66 -4.45 7.16 8.19
N THR A 67 -4.28 6.25 7.23
CA THR A 67 -4.87 4.92 7.32
C THR A 67 -3.95 3.89 7.96
N THR A 68 -2.64 4.01 7.76
CA THR A 68 -1.67 3.01 8.25
C THR A 68 -0.83 3.49 9.43
N GLY A 69 -0.76 4.79 9.65
CA GLY A 69 0.11 5.36 10.65
C GLY A 69 1.59 5.43 10.24
N THR A 70 1.90 5.00 9.03
CA THR A 70 3.27 4.96 8.52
C THR A 70 3.40 5.82 7.27
N ARG A 71 4.45 6.64 7.22
CA ARG A 71 4.76 7.43 6.03
C ARG A 71 5.43 6.55 4.99
N LEU A 72 4.75 6.35 3.88
CA LEU A 72 5.23 5.57 2.75
C LEU A 72 5.35 6.48 1.53
N PRO A 73 6.42 6.35 0.73
CA PRO A 73 6.53 7.13 -0.51
C PRO A 73 5.52 6.59 -1.52
N ALA A 74 4.49 7.38 -1.83
CA ALA A 74 3.34 6.91 -2.60
C ALA A 74 3.71 6.39 -3.98
N ALA A 75 4.50 7.14 -4.74
CA ALA A 75 4.90 6.74 -6.08
C ALA A 75 5.67 5.42 -6.07
N ALA A 76 6.62 5.27 -5.13
CA ALA A 76 7.38 4.05 -4.99
C ALA A 76 6.51 2.88 -4.54
N LEU A 77 5.59 3.12 -3.60
CA LEU A 77 4.68 2.07 -3.12
C LEU A 77 3.84 1.49 -4.27
N VAL A 78 3.31 2.34 -5.14
CA VAL A 78 2.55 1.90 -6.29
C VAL A 78 3.41 0.98 -7.18
N ASP A 79 4.65 1.37 -7.42
CA ASP A 79 5.59 0.55 -8.19
C ASP A 79 5.89 -0.77 -7.50
N TRP A 80 6.14 -0.74 -6.18
CA TRP A 80 6.44 -1.95 -5.40
C TRP A 80 5.30 -2.95 -5.45
N LEU A 81 4.06 -2.47 -5.32
CA LEU A 81 2.87 -3.33 -5.40
C LEU A 81 2.71 -3.98 -6.77
N SER A 82 3.32 -3.40 -7.79
CA SER A 82 3.33 -3.93 -9.16
C SER A 82 4.59 -4.76 -9.46
N GLY A 83 5.44 -4.98 -8.46
CA GLY A 83 6.65 -5.79 -8.60
C GLY A 83 7.88 -5.04 -9.08
N LYS A 84 7.84 -3.71 -9.11
CA LYS A 84 8.98 -2.88 -9.52
C LYS A 84 9.77 -2.42 -8.30
N PRO A 85 11.09 -2.68 -8.24
CA PRO A 85 11.91 -2.32 -7.07
C PRO A 85 12.39 -0.87 -7.13
N THR A 86 11.49 0.08 -7.30
CA THR A 86 11.83 1.49 -7.41
C THR A 86 12.56 1.98 -6.16
N PRO A 87 13.73 2.62 -6.29
CA PRO A 87 14.47 3.11 -5.13
C PRO A 87 13.71 4.24 -4.42
N ALA A 88 13.76 4.22 -3.11
CA ALA A 88 13.23 5.31 -2.27
C ALA A 88 14.17 5.53 -1.10
N GLU A 89 14.50 6.79 -0.82
CA GLU A 89 15.44 7.13 0.24
C GLU A 89 14.94 6.63 1.61
N GLY A 90 15.81 5.93 2.32
CA GLY A 90 15.48 5.40 3.63
C GLY A 90 14.73 4.06 3.61
N TRP A 91 14.49 3.51 2.42
CA TRP A 91 13.75 2.26 2.25
C TRP A 91 14.57 1.20 1.54
N ASN A 92 14.44 -0.03 2.02
CA ASN A 92 14.90 -1.23 1.32
C ASN A 92 13.68 -2.04 0.93
N VAL A 93 13.64 -2.50 -0.31
CA VAL A 93 12.50 -3.22 -0.87
C VAL A 93 12.98 -4.54 -1.43
N ASP A 94 12.31 -5.61 -1.04
CA ASP A 94 12.57 -6.95 -1.57
C ASP A 94 11.36 -7.39 -2.38
N VAL A 95 11.52 -7.43 -3.70
CA VAL A 95 10.49 -7.90 -4.64
C VAL A 95 10.84 -9.28 -5.20
N SER A 96 11.85 -9.95 -4.65
CA SER A 96 12.32 -11.23 -5.15
C SER A 96 11.25 -12.33 -5.09
N GLU A 97 10.31 -12.22 -4.16
CA GLU A 97 9.21 -13.15 -4.02
C GLU A 97 7.88 -12.59 -4.52
N TRP A 98 7.92 -11.51 -5.30
CA TRP A 98 6.69 -10.91 -5.82
C TRP A 98 5.87 -11.91 -6.66
N HIS A 99 6.55 -12.77 -7.40
CA HIS A 99 5.88 -13.83 -8.17
C HIS A 99 5.17 -14.87 -7.28
N LEU A 100 5.56 -14.95 -6.01
CA LEU A 100 4.88 -15.75 -5.00
C LEU A 100 3.89 -14.90 -4.19
N ARG A 101 3.65 -13.68 -4.64
CA ARG A 101 2.73 -12.71 -4.03
C ARG A 101 3.15 -12.31 -2.63
N ARG A 102 4.45 -12.10 -2.47
CA ARG A 102 5.07 -11.63 -1.24
C ARG A 102 5.98 -10.45 -1.52
N LEU A 103 5.93 -9.49 -0.61
CA LEU A 103 6.68 -8.25 -0.73
C LEU A 103 7.15 -7.84 0.66
N VAL A 104 8.41 -7.45 0.78
CA VAL A 104 8.94 -6.97 2.05
C VAL A 104 9.47 -5.56 1.85
N LEU A 105 8.97 -4.64 2.68
CA LEU A 105 9.39 -3.24 2.69
C LEU A 105 10.03 -2.95 4.04
N GLU A 106 11.22 -2.36 4.04
CA GLU A 106 11.90 -1.99 5.25
C GLU A 106 12.27 -0.52 5.22
N ARG A 107 11.78 0.25 6.21
CA ARG A 107 12.23 1.61 6.41
C ARG A 107 13.39 1.61 7.40
N VAL A 108 14.57 2.02 6.95
CA VAL A 108 15.76 2.09 7.80
C VAL A 108 16.00 3.50 8.32
N GLN A 109 15.47 4.51 7.64
CA GLN A 109 15.56 5.92 8.03
C GLN A 109 14.27 6.63 7.65
N PRO A 110 13.73 7.52 8.51
CA PRO A 110 14.20 7.79 9.87
C PRO A 110 13.84 6.66 10.83
N ALA A 111 14.52 6.64 11.98
CA ALA A 111 14.15 5.72 13.04
C ALA A 111 12.75 6.03 13.58
N PRO A 112 12.02 5.02 14.13
CA PRO A 112 12.43 3.64 14.29
C PRO A 112 12.37 2.84 12.99
N ARG A 113 13.15 1.76 12.92
CA ARG A 113 13.07 0.83 11.78
C ARG A 113 11.68 0.20 11.72
N THR A 114 11.12 0.16 10.53
CA THR A 114 9.77 -0.41 10.30
C THR A 114 9.86 -1.45 9.20
N VAL A 115 9.28 -2.62 9.44
CA VAL A 115 9.23 -3.69 8.45
C VAL A 115 7.76 -3.98 8.12
N LEU A 116 7.43 -3.93 6.83
CA LEU A 116 6.11 -4.28 6.32
C LEU A 116 6.26 -5.53 5.46
N ARG A 117 5.59 -6.60 5.87
CA ARG A 117 5.51 -7.81 5.07
C ARG A 117 4.12 -7.88 4.48
N ILE A 118 4.07 -7.94 3.15
CA ILE A 118 2.81 -7.95 2.43
C ILE A 118 2.69 -9.27 1.71
N ALA A 119 1.66 -10.03 2.02
CA ALA A 119 1.27 -11.20 1.23
C ALA A 119 -0.08 -10.90 0.62
N PHE A 120 -0.26 -11.21 -0.66
CA PHE A 120 -1.49 -10.87 -1.36
C PHE A 120 -1.99 -12.03 -2.19
N GLU A 121 -3.29 -12.02 -2.45
CA GLU A 121 -3.95 -12.98 -3.33
C GLU A 121 -4.48 -12.23 -4.55
N SER A 122 -4.46 -12.90 -5.69
CA SER A 122 -5.03 -12.32 -6.91
C SER A 122 -5.97 -13.30 -7.59
#